data_c209b33326896da2fdf3089f2c39f396
#
_entry.id   c209b33326896da2fdf3089f2c39f396
#
_cell.length_a   1.000
_cell.length_b   1.000
_cell.length_c   1.000
_cell.angle_alpha   90.00
_cell.angle_beta   90.00
_cell.angle_gamma   90.00
#
_symmetry.space_group_name_H-M   'P 1'
#
loop_
_entity.id
_entity.type
_entity.pdbx_description
1 polymer ?
#
loop_
_entity_poly.entity_id
_entity_poly.type
_entity_poly.pdbx_seq_one_letter_code
_entity_poly.pdbx_strand_id
1 'polypeptide(L)'
;DEPTTALDVTIQAQMLGLINELQKRLNTAMILITHDLGVVAQTCEKVMVMYAGEAIEYGTAQDIFETTQRHPYTQGLFNAIPKLDENTKRLEAIEGMMADPTQKIEGCRFADRCKYATAACKKAQKMREVTPGHFIRCCRFDPPQSNT
;
A
#
# COMPACT_ATOMS: atom_id res chain seq x y z
N ASP A 1 -8.95 -12.00 7.64
CA ASP A 1 -7.86 -11.24 8.27
C ASP A 1 -6.69 -12.15 8.52
N GLU A 2 -5.54 -11.82 7.95
CA GLU A 2 -4.25 -12.53 8.04
C GLU A 2 -4.36 -14.09 8.01
N PRO A 3 -5.01 -14.70 7.03
CA PRO A 3 -5.32 -16.13 7.05
C PRO A 3 -4.09 -17.04 6.97
N THR A 4 -2.93 -16.50 6.64
CA THR A 4 -1.67 -17.25 6.44
C THR A 4 -0.60 -16.91 7.47
N THR A 5 -0.91 -16.09 8.48
CA THR A 5 0.03 -15.74 9.55
C THR A 5 0.46 -17.00 10.30
N ALA A 6 1.76 -17.14 10.55
CA ALA A 6 2.40 -18.27 11.20
C ALA A 6 2.34 -19.63 10.45
N LEU A 7 1.95 -19.65 9.18
CA LEU A 7 2.05 -20.83 8.33
C LEU A 7 3.40 -20.85 7.60
N ASP A 8 3.93 -22.08 7.37
CA ASP A 8 5.04 -22.22 6.45
C ASP A 8 4.61 -21.95 4.99
N VAL A 9 5.58 -21.66 4.12
CA VAL A 9 5.34 -21.25 2.73
C VAL A 9 4.51 -22.27 1.95
N THR A 10 4.69 -23.55 2.22
CA THR A 10 3.98 -24.62 1.51
C THR A 10 2.51 -24.67 1.93
N ILE A 11 2.22 -24.61 3.21
CA ILE A 11 0.86 -24.59 3.75
C ILE A 11 0.15 -23.29 3.38
N GLN A 12 0.87 -22.15 3.39
CA GLN A 12 0.35 -20.87 2.91
C GLN A 12 -0.14 -20.97 1.46
N ALA A 13 0.67 -21.52 0.55
CA ALA A 13 0.30 -21.68 -0.85
C ALA A 13 -0.92 -22.59 -1.03
N GLN A 14 -1.01 -23.70 -0.27
CA GLN A 14 -2.17 -24.59 -0.29
C GLN A 14 -3.45 -23.90 0.20
N MET A 15 -3.35 -23.14 1.30
CA MET A 15 -4.48 -22.40 1.86
C MET A 15 -5.02 -21.36 0.88
N LEU A 16 -4.12 -20.57 0.25
CA LEU A 16 -4.51 -19.58 -0.74
C LEU A 16 -5.14 -20.23 -1.99
N GLY A 17 -4.61 -21.37 -2.42
CA GLY A 17 -5.21 -22.16 -3.50
C GLY A 17 -6.64 -22.59 -3.18
N LEU A 18 -6.86 -23.11 -1.98
CA LEU A 18 -8.20 -23.51 -1.51
C LEU A 18 -9.17 -22.32 -1.43
N ILE A 19 -8.71 -21.19 -0.90
CA ILE A 19 -9.53 -19.96 -0.81
C ILE A 19 -9.95 -19.51 -2.22
N ASN A 20 -9.02 -19.47 -3.18
CA ASN A 20 -9.31 -19.08 -4.56
C ASN A 20 -10.27 -20.05 -5.25
N GLU A 21 -10.14 -21.35 -5.01
CA GLU A 21 -11.08 -22.36 -5.52
C GLU A 21 -12.49 -22.15 -4.97
N LEU A 22 -12.61 -21.97 -3.65
CA LEU A 22 -13.89 -21.72 -2.99
C LEU A 22 -14.55 -20.42 -3.48
N GLN A 23 -13.78 -19.35 -3.65
CA GLN A 23 -14.27 -18.07 -4.20
C GLN A 23 -14.88 -18.27 -5.59
N LYS A 24 -14.20 -18.99 -6.47
CA LYS A 24 -14.69 -19.28 -7.82
C LYS A 24 -15.94 -20.16 -7.81
N ARG A 25 -15.95 -21.22 -7.00
CA ARG A 25 -17.07 -22.16 -6.91
C ARG A 25 -18.32 -21.51 -6.34
N LEU A 26 -18.17 -20.64 -5.34
CA LEU A 26 -19.28 -19.97 -4.65
C LEU A 26 -19.66 -18.63 -5.31
N ASN A 27 -18.87 -18.18 -6.30
CA ASN A 27 -19.04 -16.87 -6.95
C ASN A 27 -19.19 -15.73 -5.94
N THR A 28 -18.30 -15.70 -4.94
CA THR A 28 -18.33 -14.71 -3.86
C THR A 28 -17.22 -13.69 -3.99
N ALA A 29 -17.46 -12.46 -3.52
CA ALA A 29 -16.42 -11.47 -3.32
C ALA A 29 -15.60 -11.81 -2.06
N MET A 30 -14.31 -11.50 -2.09
CA MET A 30 -13.40 -11.72 -0.96
C MET A 30 -12.66 -10.41 -0.62
N ILE A 31 -12.54 -10.13 0.68
CA ILE A 31 -11.64 -9.10 1.21
C ILE A 31 -10.54 -9.82 1.98
N LEU A 32 -9.30 -9.65 1.54
CA LEU A 32 -8.11 -10.19 2.18
C LEU A 32 -7.36 -9.08 2.90
N ILE A 33 -7.15 -9.21 4.22
CA ILE A 33 -6.32 -8.31 5.02
C ILE A 33 -5.02 -9.05 5.31
N THR A 34 -3.90 -8.48 4.88
CA THR A 34 -2.56 -9.06 5.07
C THR A 34 -1.48 -7.99 4.94
N HIS A 35 -0.32 -8.25 5.52
CA HIS A 35 0.90 -7.46 5.35
C HIS A 35 1.87 -8.08 4.32
N ASP A 36 1.54 -9.24 3.77
CA ASP A 36 2.38 -9.95 2.81
C ASP A 36 2.08 -9.48 1.37
N LEU A 37 2.98 -8.66 0.83
CA LEU A 37 2.87 -8.11 -0.53
C LEU A 37 2.92 -9.20 -1.61
N GLY A 38 3.63 -10.32 -1.36
CA GLY A 38 3.68 -11.45 -2.28
C GLY A 38 2.32 -12.15 -2.40
N VAL A 39 1.63 -12.31 -1.28
CA VAL A 39 0.25 -12.86 -1.25
C VAL A 39 -0.71 -11.93 -1.99
N VAL A 40 -0.62 -10.62 -1.72
CA VAL A 40 -1.47 -9.61 -2.38
C VAL A 40 -1.28 -9.66 -3.90
N ALA A 41 -0.03 -9.67 -4.38
CA ALA A 41 0.30 -9.69 -5.80
C ALA A 41 -0.25 -10.91 -6.55
N GLN A 42 -0.34 -12.07 -5.88
CA GLN A 42 -0.79 -13.33 -6.48
C GLN A 42 -2.31 -13.52 -6.40
N THR A 43 -2.99 -12.88 -5.44
CA THR A 43 -4.36 -13.26 -5.09
C THR A 43 -5.37 -12.14 -5.35
N CYS A 44 -4.93 -10.87 -5.27
CA CYS A 44 -5.86 -9.74 -5.28
C CYS A 44 -5.91 -9.06 -6.66
N GLU A 45 -7.13 -8.77 -7.14
CA GLU A 45 -7.34 -7.96 -8.35
C GLU A 45 -7.20 -6.45 -8.04
N LYS A 46 -7.70 -6.03 -6.87
CA LYS A 46 -7.65 -4.65 -6.40
C LYS A 46 -7.01 -4.59 -5.03
N VAL A 47 -6.27 -3.53 -4.78
CA VAL A 47 -5.49 -3.35 -3.57
C VAL A 47 -5.78 -1.99 -2.97
N MET A 48 -5.97 -1.97 -1.65
CA MET A 48 -6.04 -0.75 -0.85
C MET A 48 -4.87 -0.76 0.13
N VAL A 49 -3.97 0.20 0.00
CA VAL A 49 -2.88 0.38 0.96
C VAL A 49 -3.35 1.29 2.08
N MET A 50 -3.16 0.85 3.32
CA MET A 50 -3.56 1.59 4.51
C MET A 50 -2.35 1.98 5.35
N TYR A 51 -2.39 3.15 5.97
CA TYR A 51 -1.42 3.61 6.94
C TYR A 51 -2.11 4.31 8.11
N ALA A 52 -1.80 3.87 9.33
CA ALA A 52 -2.35 4.42 10.57
C ALA A 52 -3.89 4.62 10.54
N GLY A 53 -4.62 3.64 10.00
CA GLY A 53 -6.09 3.65 9.91
C GLY A 53 -6.69 4.40 8.73
N GLU A 54 -5.87 4.97 7.83
CA GLU A 54 -6.36 5.65 6.62
C GLU A 54 -5.97 4.91 5.34
N ALA A 55 -6.90 4.86 4.38
CA ALA A 55 -6.58 4.47 3.01
C ALA A 55 -5.76 5.57 2.34
N ILE A 56 -4.54 5.22 1.90
CA ILE A 56 -3.60 6.17 1.29
C ILE A 56 -3.39 5.93 -0.19
N GLU A 57 -3.67 4.73 -0.67
CA GLU A 57 -3.57 4.37 -2.08
C GLU A 57 -4.56 3.26 -2.40
N TYR A 58 -5.15 3.29 -3.61
CA TYR A 58 -6.10 2.29 -4.09
C TYR A 58 -6.00 2.16 -5.59
N GLY A 59 -5.97 0.94 -6.11
CA GLY A 59 -5.92 0.64 -7.53
C GLY A 59 -6.00 -0.85 -7.81
N THR A 60 -5.75 -1.23 -9.06
CA THR A 60 -5.53 -2.64 -9.41
C THR A 60 -4.20 -3.12 -8.83
N ALA A 61 -4.01 -4.44 -8.70
CA ALA A 61 -2.71 -4.98 -8.33
C ALA A 61 -1.61 -4.46 -9.26
N GLN A 62 -1.88 -4.37 -10.56
CA GLN A 62 -0.95 -3.83 -11.55
C GLN A 62 -0.58 -2.37 -11.26
N ASP A 63 -1.55 -1.51 -10.93
CA ASP A 63 -1.29 -0.11 -10.56
C ASP A 63 -0.39 0.00 -9.34
N ILE A 64 -0.57 -0.86 -8.35
CA ILE A 64 0.21 -0.82 -7.11
C ILE A 64 1.62 -1.40 -7.31
N PHE A 65 1.77 -2.50 -8.08
CA PHE A 65 3.03 -3.23 -8.18
C PHE A 65 3.92 -2.80 -9.35
N GLU A 66 3.37 -2.28 -10.47
CA GLU A 66 4.14 -2.02 -11.69
C GLU A 66 4.36 -0.53 -11.98
N THR A 67 3.50 0.37 -11.47
CA THR A 67 3.64 1.82 -11.74
C THR A 67 4.73 2.48 -10.91
N THR A 68 5.25 3.59 -11.39
CA THR A 68 6.17 4.47 -10.65
C THR A 68 5.45 5.52 -9.82
N GLN A 69 4.17 5.78 -10.10
CA GLN A 69 3.34 6.72 -9.35
C GLN A 69 2.75 6.03 -8.12
N ARG A 70 3.39 6.21 -6.98
CA ARG A 70 2.98 5.60 -5.70
C ARG A 70 3.00 6.61 -4.57
N HIS A 71 2.15 6.36 -3.57
CA HIS A 71 2.28 7.06 -2.30
C HIS A 71 3.68 6.80 -1.69
N PRO A 72 4.34 7.80 -1.08
CA PRO A 72 5.68 7.61 -0.49
C PRO A 72 5.81 6.45 0.50
N TYR A 73 4.74 6.12 1.24
CA TYR A 73 4.71 4.94 2.10
C TYR A 73 4.74 3.64 1.29
N THR A 74 3.88 3.52 0.25
CA THR A 74 3.86 2.36 -0.65
C THR A 74 5.23 2.18 -1.31
N GLN A 75 5.85 3.26 -1.77
CA GLN A 75 7.22 3.23 -2.30
C GLN A 75 8.22 2.70 -1.28
N GLY A 76 8.10 3.12 -0.01
CA GLY A 76 8.94 2.64 1.08
C GLY A 76 8.75 1.15 1.37
N LEU A 77 7.52 0.63 1.29
CA LEU A 77 7.25 -0.81 1.44
C LEU A 77 7.97 -1.62 0.37
N PHE A 78 7.92 -1.18 -0.91
CA PHE A 78 8.63 -1.87 -2.01
C PHE A 78 10.14 -1.78 -1.89
N ASN A 79 10.68 -0.66 -1.41
CA ASN A 79 12.13 -0.50 -1.20
C ASN A 79 12.65 -1.37 -0.04
N ALA A 80 11.79 -1.78 0.88
CA ALA A 80 12.13 -2.68 1.98
C ALA A 80 12.12 -4.18 1.58
N ILE A 81 11.63 -4.53 0.37
CA ILE A 81 11.67 -5.90 -0.14
C ILE A 81 13.08 -6.19 -0.69
N PRO A 82 13.74 -7.28 -0.25
CA PRO A 82 15.01 -7.71 -0.83
C PRO A 82 14.89 -8.00 -2.31
N LYS A 83 15.68 -7.33 -3.14
CA LYS A 83 15.79 -7.68 -4.57
C LYS A 83 16.85 -8.77 -4.72
N LEU A 84 16.46 -9.89 -5.32
CA LEU A 84 17.32 -11.06 -5.47
C LEU A 84 18.53 -10.81 -6.41
N ASP A 85 18.39 -9.85 -7.34
CA ASP A 85 19.37 -9.60 -8.42
C ASP A 85 20.35 -8.45 -8.12
N GLU A 86 20.14 -7.70 -7.06
CA GLU A 86 21.04 -6.62 -6.69
C GLU A 86 21.80 -6.98 -5.41
N ASN A 87 23.14 -6.86 -5.44
CA ASN A 87 24.01 -6.84 -4.25
C ASN A 87 23.72 -5.59 -3.40
N THR A 88 22.46 -5.41 -3.03
CA THR A 88 21.99 -4.25 -2.26
C THR A 88 22.58 -4.37 -0.85
N LYS A 89 23.61 -3.58 -0.58
CA LYS A 89 24.34 -3.54 0.68
C LYS A 89 23.46 -3.15 1.88
N ARG A 90 22.25 -2.61 1.65
CA ARG A 90 21.32 -2.21 2.73
C ARG A 90 19.89 -2.08 2.20
N LEU A 91 18.94 -2.75 2.87
CA LEU A 91 17.51 -2.49 2.67
C LEU A 91 17.15 -1.08 3.16
N GLU A 92 16.41 -0.32 2.37
CA GLU A 92 15.90 0.99 2.79
C GLU A 92 14.67 0.82 3.68
N ALA A 93 14.90 0.67 4.98
CA ALA A 93 13.80 0.66 5.95
C ALA A 93 13.13 2.06 6.01
N ILE A 94 11.81 2.07 6.20
CA ILE A 94 11.08 3.32 6.47
C ILE A 94 11.46 3.80 7.87
N GLU A 95 12.23 4.87 7.97
CA GLU A 95 12.71 5.45 9.24
C GLU A 95 11.56 6.05 10.07
N GLY A 96 11.79 6.19 11.37
CA GLY A 96 10.89 6.84 12.32
C GLY A 96 9.78 5.94 12.86
N MET A 97 9.08 6.44 13.86
CA MET A 97 7.97 5.73 14.51
C MET A 97 6.67 5.92 13.73
N MET A 98 5.80 4.91 13.78
CA MET A 98 4.47 5.02 13.19
C MET A 98 3.65 6.08 13.94
N ALA A 99 2.83 6.84 13.19
CA ALA A 99 1.89 7.78 13.79
C ALA A 99 0.97 7.05 14.76
N ASP A 100 0.74 7.67 15.93
CA ASP A 100 -0.18 7.14 16.94
C ASP A 100 -1.62 7.15 16.37
N PRO A 101 -2.27 5.98 16.20
CA PRO A 101 -3.60 5.91 15.63
C PRO A 101 -4.68 6.57 16.49
N THR A 102 -4.40 6.82 17.79
CA THR A 102 -5.33 7.48 18.71
C THR A 102 -5.31 8.99 18.58
N GLN A 103 -4.26 9.57 17.97
CA GLN A 103 -4.15 11.00 17.79
C GLN A 103 -4.95 11.48 16.57
N LYS A 104 -5.68 12.58 16.75
CA LYS A 104 -6.35 13.27 15.65
C LYS A 104 -5.32 14.06 14.84
N ILE A 105 -4.87 13.49 13.73
CA ILE A 105 -3.99 14.15 12.76
C ILE A 105 -4.84 14.69 11.62
N GLU A 106 -4.84 16.00 11.42
CA GLU A 106 -5.63 16.64 10.34
C GLU A 106 -5.01 16.49 8.97
N GLY A 107 -3.68 16.39 8.92
CA GLY A 107 -2.90 16.26 7.68
C GLY A 107 -2.58 14.82 7.30
N CYS A 108 -1.54 14.68 6.50
CA CYS A 108 -1.03 13.36 6.10
C CYS A 108 -0.40 12.65 7.30
N ARG A 109 -0.95 11.50 7.69
CA ARG A 109 -0.45 10.68 8.83
C ARG A 109 0.97 10.15 8.62
N PHE A 110 1.43 10.08 7.37
CA PHE A 110 2.78 9.64 7.03
C PHE A 110 3.80 10.81 6.97
N ALA A 111 3.38 12.06 7.17
CA ALA A 111 4.22 13.25 6.96
C ALA A 111 5.55 13.21 7.74
N ASP A 112 5.54 12.78 9.01
CA ASP A 112 6.74 12.77 9.87
C ASP A 112 7.81 11.75 9.43
N ARG A 113 7.41 10.76 8.63
CA ARG A 113 8.30 9.72 8.07
C ARG A 113 8.57 9.90 6.57
N CYS A 114 7.94 10.90 5.98
CA CYS A 114 7.98 11.11 4.54
C CYS A 114 9.17 11.98 4.13
N LYS A 115 10.10 11.44 3.36
CA LYS A 115 11.24 12.21 2.82
C LYS A 115 10.83 13.33 1.85
N TYR A 116 9.57 13.35 1.44
CA TYR A 116 9.01 14.37 0.56
C TYR A 116 8.02 15.30 1.28
N ALA A 117 8.01 15.30 2.62
CA ALA A 117 7.07 16.10 3.39
C ALA A 117 7.26 17.60 3.13
N THR A 118 6.16 18.32 2.99
CA THR A 118 6.09 19.77 2.80
C THR A 118 5.05 20.37 3.74
N ALA A 119 4.98 21.70 3.80
CA ALA A 119 3.93 22.39 4.56
C ALA A 119 2.50 22.02 4.10
N ALA A 120 2.32 21.65 2.83
CA ALA A 120 1.04 21.18 2.30
C ALA A 120 0.56 19.87 2.95
N CYS A 121 1.49 19.03 3.44
CA CYS A 121 1.14 17.78 4.13
C CYS A 121 0.44 17.99 5.49
N LYS A 122 0.52 19.20 6.08
CA LYS A 122 -0.18 19.54 7.32
C LYS A 122 -1.69 19.76 7.12
N LYS A 123 -2.12 19.96 5.88
CA LYS A 123 -3.53 20.10 5.52
C LYS A 123 -4.14 18.72 5.21
N ALA A 124 -5.47 18.61 5.35
CA ALA A 124 -6.20 17.41 4.98
C ALA A 124 -5.91 16.98 3.54
N GLN A 125 -5.52 15.73 3.35
CA GLN A 125 -5.22 15.18 2.04
C GLN A 125 -6.46 14.50 1.46
N LYS A 126 -6.71 14.72 0.16
CA LYS A 126 -7.80 14.06 -0.55
C LYS A 126 -7.25 12.89 -1.38
N MET A 127 -8.07 11.85 -1.52
CA MET A 127 -7.81 10.79 -2.49
C MET A 127 -7.98 11.38 -3.90
N ARG A 128 -6.99 11.21 -4.77
CA ARG A 128 -6.96 11.73 -6.15
C ARG A 128 -6.74 10.62 -7.13
N GLU A 129 -7.47 10.63 -8.19
CA GLU A 129 -7.24 9.75 -9.33
C GLU A 129 -6.03 10.25 -10.11
N VAL A 130 -4.98 9.43 -10.18
CA VAL A 130 -3.71 9.75 -10.87
C VAL A 130 -3.66 9.13 -12.26
N THR A 131 -4.26 7.96 -12.42
CA THR A 131 -4.58 7.29 -13.68
C THR A 131 -5.96 6.65 -13.54
N PRO A 132 -6.66 6.30 -14.62
CA PRO A 132 -7.98 5.70 -14.55
C PRO A 132 -8.05 4.52 -13.58
N GLY A 133 -8.81 4.66 -12.49
CA GLY A 133 -8.97 3.64 -11.45
C GLY A 133 -7.87 3.56 -10.39
N HIS A 134 -6.78 4.34 -10.51
CA HIS A 134 -5.71 4.41 -9.53
C HIS A 134 -5.77 5.73 -8.75
N PHE A 135 -5.88 5.63 -7.43
CA PHE A 135 -6.10 6.75 -6.52
C PHE A 135 -4.99 6.83 -5.48
N ILE A 136 -4.48 8.05 -5.24
CA ILE A 136 -3.43 8.32 -4.25
C ILE A 136 -3.83 9.49 -3.35
N ARG A 137 -3.67 9.36 -2.04
CA ARG A 137 -3.89 10.40 -1.03
C ARG A 137 -2.59 11.12 -0.72
N CYS A 138 -2.13 11.98 -1.63
CA CYS A 138 -0.88 12.71 -1.43
C CYS A 138 -0.86 14.01 -2.25
N CYS A 139 -0.50 15.13 -1.63
CA CYS A 139 -0.41 16.43 -2.30
C CYS A 139 0.63 16.51 -3.42
N ARG A 140 1.58 15.58 -3.51
CA ARG A 140 2.53 15.50 -4.64
C ARG A 140 1.85 15.26 -5.98
N PHE A 141 0.65 14.71 -5.97
CA PHE A 141 -0.18 14.44 -7.14
C PHE A 141 -1.29 15.49 -7.32
N ASP A 142 -1.22 16.59 -6.58
CA ASP A 142 -2.11 17.72 -6.81
C ASP A 142 -1.79 18.33 -8.18
N PRO A 143 -2.80 18.73 -8.96
CA PRO A 143 -2.56 19.49 -10.17
C PRO A 143 -1.82 20.79 -9.80
N PRO A 144 -0.91 21.27 -10.67
CA PRO A 144 -0.24 22.54 -10.42
C PRO A 144 -1.31 23.61 -10.15
N GLN A 145 -1.17 24.35 -9.04
CA GLN A 145 -2.07 25.44 -8.73
C GLN A 145 -1.90 26.47 -9.84
N SER A 146 -2.95 26.70 -10.62
CA SER A 146 -3.00 27.85 -11.52
C SER A 146 -2.94 29.10 -10.64
N ASN A 147 -1.79 29.78 -10.63
CA ASN A 147 -1.69 31.11 -10.08
C ASN A 147 -2.61 32.01 -10.91
N THR A 148 -3.80 32.26 -10.39
CA THR A 148 -4.70 33.33 -10.86
C THR A 148 -4.32 34.58 -10.12
#